data_5fa8886aadac08759df4ebab5f6a0979
#
_entry.id   5fa8886aadac08759df4ebab5f6a0979
#
_cell.length_a   1.000
_cell.length_b   1.000
_cell.length_c   1.000
_cell.angle_alpha   90.00
_cell.angle_beta   90.00
_cell.angle_gamma   90.00
#
_symmetry.space_group_name_H-M   'P 1'
#
loop_
_entity.id
_entity.type
_entity.pdbx_description
1 polymer ?
#
loop_
_entity_poly.entity_id
_entity_poly.type
_entity_poly.pdbx_seq_one_letter_code
_entity_poly.pdbx_strand_id
1 'polypeptide(L)'
;MATALRTYCFLDALQPQQATFIGKTARGFLPVPFQASLWVEIAPGIAINQVTDAALKATKVQPAVQVVERAYGLLEIHDHDKGEVLSAGAAILKYLALDEQSRLKPRVLTNQIIRGIEPYQAQIINRNSQGMMILPGQSLFILETEPAGYVAFAANEAEKAARVELVGYERIGGGYVTAIVRGDVAAVKAATEAGQRAAERVGELVSVHVIPRPHANIDLVLPLGRQDSVESSSGGGGGGKKASNG
;
A
#
# COMPACT_ATOMS: atom_id res chain seq x y z
N MET A 1 -7.79 -24.89 6.41
CA MET A 1 -8.59 -23.67 6.21
C MET A 1 -8.61 -23.37 4.73
N ALA A 2 -9.76 -23.03 4.16
CA ALA A 2 -9.84 -22.60 2.78
C ALA A 2 -9.17 -21.23 2.62
N THR A 3 -8.44 -21.02 1.52
CA THR A 3 -7.83 -19.72 1.20
C THR A 3 -8.94 -18.76 0.77
N ALA A 4 -8.97 -17.57 1.37
CA ALA A 4 -9.90 -16.51 1.03
C ALA A 4 -9.22 -15.49 0.12
N LEU A 5 -9.86 -15.14 -1.00
CA LEU A 5 -9.46 -14.02 -1.85
C LEU A 5 -9.95 -12.71 -1.21
N ARG A 6 -9.02 -11.82 -0.88
CA ARG A 6 -9.34 -10.54 -0.24
C ARG A 6 -9.32 -9.38 -1.24
N THR A 7 -8.27 -9.28 -2.03
CA THR A 7 -8.16 -8.32 -3.13
C THR A 7 -7.85 -9.04 -4.42
N TYR A 8 -8.48 -8.59 -5.50
CA TYR A 8 -8.10 -8.89 -6.86
C TYR A 8 -8.35 -7.62 -7.68
N CYS A 9 -7.29 -6.91 -8.00
CA CYS A 9 -7.40 -5.58 -8.59
C CYS A 9 -6.41 -5.42 -9.73
N PHE A 10 -6.94 -5.31 -10.96
CA PHE A 10 -6.18 -5.07 -12.17
C PHE A 10 -6.07 -3.57 -12.43
N LEU A 11 -4.84 -3.11 -12.64
CA LEU A 11 -4.49 -1.77 -13.09
C LEU A 11 -4.00 -1.86 -14.54
N ASP A 12 -4.68 -1.19 -15.44
CA ASP A 12 -4.35 -1.20 -16.86
C ASP A 12 -3.06 -0.45 -17.19
N ALA A 13 -2.70 0.51 -16.36
CA ALA A 13 -1.49 1.30 -16.48
C ALA A 13 -1.09 1.89 -15.13
N LEU A 14 0.06 1.50 -14.62
CA LEU A 14 0.67 2.10 -13.43
C LEU A 14 1.04 3.55 -13.71
N GLN A 15 0.57 4.45 -12.88
CA GLN A 15 0.96 5.84 -12.96
C GLN A 15 2.43 6.04 -12.53
N PRO A 16 3.11 7.08 -13.04
CA PRO A 16 4.55 7.25 -12.84
C PRO A 16 4.99 7.30 -11.37
N GLN A 17 4.24 7.97 -10.51
CA GLN A 17 4.62 8.07 -9.11
C GLN A 17 4.37 6.76 -8.37
N GLN A 18 3.30 6.05 -8.71
CA GLN A 18 3.03 4.73 -8.14
C GLN A 18 4.10 3.71 -8.54
N ALA A 19 4.49 3.66 -9.82
CA ALA A 19 5.59 2.81 -10.28
C ALA A 19 6.89 3.15 -9.54
N THR A 20 7.20 4.45 -9.39
CA THR A 20 8.38 4.91 -8.64
C THR A 20 8.32 4.51 -7.17
N PHE A 21 7.16 4.64 -6.52
CA PHE A 21 6.99 4.25 -5.13
C PHE A 21 7.16 2.75 -4.95
N ILE A 22 6.51 1.93 -5.79
CA ILE A 22 6.69 0.47 -5.78
C ILE A 22 8.17 0.14 -5.97
N GLY A 23 8.85 0.77 -6.92
CA GLY A 23 10.27 0.57 -7.17
C GLY A 23 11.19 0.89 -5.98
N LYS A 24 10.81 1.83 -5.11
CA LYS A 24 11.57 2.15 -3.89
C LYS A 24 11.33 1.15 -2.76
N THR A 25 10.16 0.54 -2.70
CA THR A 25 9.74 -0.31 -1.59
C THR A 25 9.76 -1.80 -1.91
N ALA A 26 9.73 -2.14 -3.18
CA ALA A 26 9.76 -3.50 -3.67
C ALA A 26 11.14 -4.16 -3.50
N ARG A 27 11.11 -5.46 -3.28
CA ARG A 27 12.32 -6.29 -3.23
C ARG A 27 12.50 -7.19 -4.46
N GLY A 28 11.51 -7.18 -5.35
CA GLY A 28 11.50 -7.93 -6.60
C GLY A 28 11.89 -7.08 -7.80
N PHE A 29 11.29 -7.37 -8.93
CA PHE A 29 11.49 -6.61 -10.18
C PHE A 29 10.82 -5.24 -10.09
N LEU A 30 11.51 -4.22 -10.59
CA LEU A 30 11.03 -2.83 -10.51
C LEU A 30 10.06 -2.55 -11.65
N PRO A 31 8.80 -2.17 -11.38
CA PRO A 31 7.89 -1.77 -12.44
C PRO A 31 8.30 -0.43 -13.03
N VAL A 32 7.98 -0.25 -14.30
CA VAL A 32 8.13 1.04 -14.97
C VAL A 32 6.75 1.65 -15.25
N PRO A 33 6.66 2.99 -15.40
CA PRO A 33 5.41 3.65 -15.72
C PRO A 33 4.69 3.01 -16.91
N PHE A 34 3.37 2.97 -16.82
CA PHE A 34 2.44 2.48 -17.84
C PHE A 34 2.42 0.96 -18.07
N GLN A 35 3.16 0.17 -17.31
CA GLN A 35 2.94 -1.27 -17.27
C GLN A 35 1.58 -1.58 -16.66
N ALA A 36 0.97 -2.68 -17.11
CA ALA A 36 -0.17 -3.26 -16.42
C ALA A 36 0.29 -3.95 -15.14
N SER A 37 -0.55 -3.92 -14.13
CA SER A 37 -0.26 -4.52 -12.82
C SER A 37 -1.49 -5.22 -12.26
N LEU A 38 -1.27 -6.30 -11.52
CA LEU A 38 -2.31 -6.98 -10.76
C LEU A 38 -1.91 -7.06 -9.29
N TRP A 39 -2.82 -6.62 -8.42
CA TRP A 39 -2.71 -6.71 -6.98
C TRP A 39 -3.63 -7.80 -6.44
N VAL A 40 -3.05 -8.77 -5.74
CA VAL A 40 -3.77 -9.90 -5.16
C VAL A 40 -3.48 -9.96 -3.67
N GLU A 41 -4.53 -10.00 -2.86
CA GLU A 41 -4.44 -10.21 -1.40
C GLU A 41 -5.25 -11.44 -1.02
N ILE A 42 -4.67 -12.30 -0.21
CA ILE A 42 -5.30 -13.54 0.26
C ILE A 42 -5.08 -13.76 1.77
N ALA A 43 -5.90 -14.60 2.36
CA ALA A 43 -5.73 -15.13 3.71
C ALA A 43 -5.89 -16.66 3.70
N PRO A 44 -5.06 -17.41 4.44
CA PRO A 44 -3.94 -16.97 5.30
C PRO A 44 -2.75 -16.47 4.49
N GLY A 45 -1.98 -15.54 5.07
CA GLY A 45 -0.91 -14.83 4.37
C GLY A 45 0.16 -15.71 3.76
N ILE A 46 0.54 -16.81 4.41
CA ILE A 46 1.59 -17.72 3.93
C ILE A 46 1.26 -18.36 2.56
N ALA A 47 -0.02 -18.50 2.23
CA ALA A 47 -0.46 -19.09 0.97
C ALA A 47 -0.10 -18.22 -0.25
N ILE A 48 0.27 -16.95 -0.06
CA ILE A 48 0.69 -16.07 -1.15
C ILE A 48 1.90 -16.62 -1.91
N ASN A 49 2.77 -17.38 -1.25
CA ASN A 49 3.92 -18.01 -1.91
C ASN A 49 3.49 -19.00 -3.00
N GLN A 50 2.43 -19.77 -2.74
CA GLN A 50 1.90 -20.73 -3.71
C GLN A 50 1.15 -20.02 -4.85
N VAL A 51 0.47 -18.93 -4.53
CA VAL A 51 -0.23 -18.09 -5.51
C VAL A 51 0.78 -17.43 -6.46
N THR A 52 1.88 -16.90 -5.91
CA THR A 52 2.97 -16.34 -6.71
C THR A 52 3.57 -17.40 -7.64
N ASP A 53 3.87 -18.58 -7.11
CA ASP A 53 4.42 -19.71 -7.90
C ASP A 53 3.49 -20.12 -9.05
N ALA A 54 2.17 -20.16 -8.80
CA ALA A 54 1.19 -20.47 -9.82
C ALA A 54 1.16 -19.44 -10.96
N ALA A 55 1.25 -18.14 -10.63
CA ALA A 55 1.32 -17.06 -11.62
C ALA A 55 2.59 -17.14 -12.46
N LEU A 56 3.76 -17.27 -11.81
CA LEU A 56 5.07 -17.28 -12.48
C LEU A 56 5.30 -18.53 -13.35
N LYS A 57 4.70 -19.66 -13.01
CA LYS A 57 4.76 -20.87 -13.84
C LYS A 57 3.87 -20.80 -15.07
N ALA A 58 2.82 -19.99 -15.02
CA ALA A 58 1.85 -19.87 -16.10
C ALA A 58 2.19 -18.77 -17.12
N THR A 59 2.97 -17.75 -16.72
CA THR A 59 3.18 -16.53 -17.49
C THR A 59 4.60 -15.97 -17.29
N LYS A 60 4.90 -14.87 -18.00
CA LYS A 60 6.19 -14.18 -17.92
C LYS A 60 6.17 -12.93 -17.03
N VAL A 61 5.10 -12.70 -16.28
CA VAL A 61 4.97 -11.54 -15.40
C VAL A 61 6.09 -11.46 -14.37
N GLN A 62 6.39 -10.26 -13.94
CA GLN A 62 7.43 -9.97 -12.97
C GLN A 62 6.80 -9.55 -11.64
N PRO A 63 7.16 -10.15 -10.50
CA PRO A 63 6.69 -9.71 -9.19
C PRO A 63 7.58 -8.60 -8.65
N ALA A 64 6.99 -7.48 -8.21
CA ALA A 64 7.70 -6.44 -7.48
C ALA A 64 7.50 -6.58 -5.97
N VAL A 65 6.26 -6.77 -5.53
CA VAL A 65 5.89 -6.84 -4.11
C VAL A 65 5.35 -8.21 -3.77
N GLN A 66 5.96 -8.86 -2.79
CA GLN A 66 5.38 -10.00 -2.11
C GLN A 66 5.55 -9.82 -0.62
N VAL A 67 4.45 -9.76 0.10
CA VAL A 67 4.42 -9.55 1.55
C VAL A 67 3.63 -10.67 2.20
N VAL A 68 4.16 -11.20 3.29
CA VAL A 68 3.47 -12.14 4.16
C VAL A 68 3.27 -11.46 5.51
N GLU A 69 2.03 -11.09 5.79
CA GLU A 69 1.62 -10.58 7.09
C GLU A 69 0.89 -11.68 7.89
N ARG A 70 0.65 -11.42 9.17
CA ARG A 70 -0.05 -12.37 10.03
C ARG A 70 -1.45 -12.70 9.51
N ALA A 71 -2.18 -11.69 9.04
CA ALA A 71 -3.58 -11.81 8.66
C ALA A 71 -3.79 -12.03 7.15
N TYR A 72 -2.81 -11.67 6.32
CA TYR A 72 -2.93 -11.71 4.86
C TYR A 72 -1.58 -11.82 4.18
N GLY A 73 -1.60 -12.22 2.90
CA GLY A 73 -0.47 -12.10 1.98
C GLY A 73 -0.84 -11.19 0.82
N LEU A 74 0.08 -10.35 0.41
CA LEU A 74 -0.10 -9.40 -0.69
C LEU A 74 0.95 -9.66 -1.77
N LEU A 75 0.48 -9.71 -3.01
CA LEU A 75 1.30 -9.86 -4.22
C LEU A 75 1.00 -8.71 -5.17
N GLU A 76 2.04 -8.14 -5.76
CA GLU A 76 1.97 -7.31 -6.96
C GLU A 76 2.79 -7.97 -8.07
N ILE A 77 2.19 -8.09 -9.25
CA ILE A 77 2.83 -8.55 -10.48
C ILE A 77 2.53 -7.59 -11.62
N HIS A 78 3.49 -7.41 -12.51
CA HIS A 78 3.39 -6.48 -13.63
C HIS A 78 4.04 -7.01 -14.91
N ASP A 79 3.62 -6.46 -16.05
CA ASP A 79 4.22 -6.64 -17.36
C ASP A 79 3.79 -5.51 -18.31
N HIS A 80 4.52 -5.32 -19.41
CA HIS A 80 4.10 -4.46 -20.52
C HIS A 80 2.92 -5.04 -21.28
N ASP A 81 2.86 -6.37 -21.36
CA ASP A 81 1.74 -7.08 -21.98
C ASP A 81 0.60 -7.29 -20.99
N LYS A 82 -0.48 -6.55 -21.18
CA LYS A 82 -1.70 -6.69 -20.37
C LYS A 82 -2.26 -8.11 -20.40
N GLY A 83 -2.09 -8.82 -21.52
CA GLY A 83 -2.55 -10.19 -21.69
C GLY A 83 -1.81 -11.16 -20.76
N GLU A 84 -0.50 -10.97 -20.58
CA GLU A 84 0.29 -11.75 -19.62
C GLU A 84 -0.20 -11.53 -18.19
N VAL A 85 -0.46 -10.27 -17.80
CA VAL A 85 -0.97 -9.94 -16.44
C VAL A 85 -2.35 -10.54 -16.20
N LEU A 86 -3.26 -10.45 -17.19
CA LEU A 86 -4.60 -11.05 -17.08
C LEU A 86 -4.52 -12.59 -17.04
N SER A 87 -3.63 -13.18 -17.82
CA SER A 87 -3.41 -14.64 -17.83
C SER A 87 -2.84 -15.13 -16.48
N ALA A 88 -1.93 -14.35 -15.88
CA ALA A 88 -1.43 -14.62 -14.53
C ALA A 88 -2.56 -14.58 -13.50
N GLY A 89 -3.43 -13.58 -13.58
CA GLY A 89 -4.61 -13.47 -12.73
C GLY A 89 -5.55 -14.66 -12.89
N ALA A 90 -5.81 -15.09 -14.12
CA ALA A 90 -6.63 -16.28 -14.39
C ALA A 90 -5.99 -17.56 -13.82
N ALA A 91 -4.66 -17.71 -13.91
CA ALA A 91 -3.94 -18.83 -13.33
C ALA A 91 -4.04 -18.85 -11.80
N ILE A 92 -3.95 -17.68 -11.16
CA ILE A 92 -4.15 -17.51 -9.70
C ILE A 92 -5.56 -17.96 -9.30
N LEU A 93 -6.60 -17.43 -9.97
CA LEU A 93 -7.99 -17.77 -9.65
C LEU A 93 -8.25 -19.27 -9.84
N LYS A 94 -7.74 -19.86 -10.93
CA LYS A 94 -7.80 -21.29 -11.18
C LYS A 94 -7.13 -22.11 -10.08
N TYR A 95 -5.94 -21.69 -9.64
CA TYR A 95 -5.21 -22.35 -8.55
C TYR A 95 -6.00 -22.32 -7.23
N LEU A 96 -6.64 -21.19 -6.93
CA LEU A 96 -7.46 -21.02 -5.74
C LEU A 96 -8.83 -21.71 -5.84
N ALA A 97 -9.24 -22.17 -7.03
CA ALA A 97 -10.60 -22.63 -7.33
C ALA A 97 -11.67 -21.58 -6.99
N LEU A 98 -11.37 -20.30 -7.24
CA LEU A 98 -12.21 -19.13 -6.98
C LEU A 98 -12.43 -18.35 -8.30
N ASP A 99 -13.41 -17.47 -8.27
CA ASP A 99 -13.62 -16.45 -9.29
C ASP A 99 -13.30 -15.05 -8.78
N GLU A 100 -13.27 -14.06 -9.65
CA GLU A 100 -13.00 -12.68 -9.28
C GLU A 100 -14.06 -12.10 -8.32
N GLN A 101 -15.31 -12.57 -8.41
CA GLN A 101 -16.41 -12.10 -7.56
C GLN A 101 -16.30 -12.62 -6.12
N SER A 102 -15.46 -13.64 -5.90
CA SER A 102 -15.16 -14.17 -4.57
C SER A 102 -14.31 -13.22 -3.72
N ARG A 103 -13.75 -12.15 -4.30
CA ARG A 103 -12.98 -11.14 -3.56
C ARG A 103 -13.86 -10.38 -2.56
N LEU A 104 -13.24 -9.96 -1.47
CA LEU A 104 -13.91 -9.06 -0.54
C LEU A 104 -14.18 -7.71 -1.21
N LYS A 105 -15.33 -7.14 -0.91
CA LYS A 105 -15.63 -5.77 -1.32
C LYS A 105 -14.74 -4.81 -0.52
N PRO A 106 -14.12 -3.81 -1.17
CA PRO A 106 -13.32 -2.81 -0.48
C PRO A 106 -14.18 -1.97 0.46
N ARG A 107 -13.60 -1.64 1.60
CA ARG A 107 -14.15 -0.70 2.56
C ARG A 107 -13.15 0.43 2.74
N VAL A 108 -13.61 1.66 2.64
CA VAL A 108 -12.85 2.83 3.05
C VAL A 108 -13.08 3.02 4.54
N LEU A 109 -12.03 2.85 5.34
CA LEU A 109 -12.11 2.99 6.79
C LEU A 109 -12.03 4.44 7.22
N THR A 110 -11.15 5.20 6.59
CA THR A 110 -11.01 6.63 6.83
C THR A 110 -10.60 7.35 5.55
N ASN A 111 -11.06 8.58 5.44
CA ASN A 111 -10.77 9.49 4.35
C ASN A 111 -10.66 10.90 4.94
N GLN A 112 -9.46 11.45 4.97
CA GLN A 112 -9.19 12.73 5.61
C GLN A 112 -8.44 13.67 4.66
N ILE A 113 -8.87 14.93 4.64
CA ILE A 113 -8.14 16.02 3.99
C ILE A 113 -7.65 16.98 5.06
N ILE A 114 -6.33 17.10 5.19
CA ILE A 114 -5.67 18.07 6.05
C ILE A 114 -5.24 19.23 5.15
N ARG A 115 -5.75 20.43 5.42
CA ARG A 115 -5.41 21.63 4.65
C ARG A 115 -4.34 22.43 5.35
N GLY A 116 -3.32 22.86 4.60
CA GLY A 116 -2.27 23.72 5.12
C GLY A 116 -1.51 23.07 6.28
N ILE A 117 -0.91 21.90 6.00
CA ILE A 117 -0.21 21.12 7.02
C ILE A 117 0.82 21.99 7.76
N GLU A 118 0.84 21.85 9.07
CA GLU A 118 1.76 22.54 9.95
C GLU A 118 3.21 22.06 9.72
N PRO A 119 4.24 22.96 9.77
CA PRO A 119 5.62 22.60 9.45
C PRO A 119 6.20 21.43 10.26
N TYR A 120 5.91 21.35 11.54
CA TYR A 120 6.42 20.28 12.40
C TYR A 120 5.74 18.93 12.08
N GLN A 121 4.45 18.93 11.82
CA GLN A 121 3.71 17.75 11.39
C GLN A 121 4.25 17.24 10.05
N ALA A 122 4.52 18.13 9.08
CA ALA A 122 5.14 17.76 7.81
C ALA A 122 6.50 17.06 8.03
N GLN A 123 7.33 17.55 8.97
CA GLN A 123 8.61 16.92 9.30
C GLN A 123 8.44 15.51 9.87
N ILE A 124 7.46 15.29 10.75
CA ILE A 124 7.20 13.97 11.34
C ILE A 124 6.82 12.97 10.24
N ILE A 125 5.89 13.35 9.37
CA ILE A 125 5.46 12.46 8.28
C ILE A 125 6.62 12.19 7.32
N ASN A 126 7.41 13.21 6.97
CA ASN A 126 8.54 13.05 6.07
C ASN A 126 9.63 12.12 6.60
N ARG A 127 9.80 11.99 7.92
CA ARG A 127 10.76 11.06 8.53
C ARG A 127 10.44 9.60 8.21
N ASN A 128 9.16 9.27 8.08
CA ASN A 128 8.69 7.91 7.87
C ASN A 128 8.27 7.64 6.40
N SER A 129 8.20 8.71 5.58
CA SER A 129 7.78 8.60 4.20
C SER A 129 8.91 8.06 3.31
N GLN A 130 8.58 7.11 2.44
CA GLN A 130 9.48 6.61 1.40
C GLN A 130 9.15 7.19 0.01
N GLY A 131 8.11 7.99 -0.08
CA GLY A 131 7.66 8.66 -1.30
C GLY A 131 8.18 10.10 -1.44
N MET A 132 7.29 10.99 -1.85
CA MET A 132 7.60 12.42 -1.99
C MET A 132 7.50 13.15 -0.65
N MET A 133 8.37 14.14 -0.45
CA MET A 133 8.34 14.96 0.77
C MET A 133 7.11 15.88 0.81
N ILE A 134 6.55 16.05 1.99
CA ILE A 134 5.48 17.02 2.25
C ILE A 134 6.12 18.37 2.58
N LEU A 135 5.63 19.43 1.93
CA LEU A 135 6.05 20.80 2.22
C LEU A 135 5.02 21.47 3.15
N PRO A 136 5.48 22.32 4.07
CA PRO A 136 4.59 23.10 4.92
C PRO A 136 3.54 23.87 4.11
N GLY A 137 2.32 23.93 4.60
CA GLY A 137 1.21 24.64 3.94
C GLY A 137 0.52 23.87 2.83
N GLN A 138 1.05 22.73 2.40
CA GLN A 138 0.37 21.83 1.46
C GLN A 138 -0.83 21.14 2.10
N SER A 139 -1.76 20.69 1.27
CA SER A 139 -2.87 19.86 1.73
C SER A 139 -2.53 18.38 1.59
N LEU A 140 -2.96 17.58 2.55
CA LEU A 140 -2.84 16.14 2.54
C LEU A 140 -4.19 15.48 2.34
N PHE A 141 -4.19 14.40 1.59
CA PHE A 141 -5.27 13.43 1.55
C PHE A 141 -4.75 12.11 2.11
N ILE A 142 -5.43 11.57 3.10
CA ILE A 142 -5.12 10.30 3.74
C ILE A 142 -6.30 9.37 3.52
N LEU A 143 -6.04 8.24 2.87
CA LEU A 143 -7.04 7.21 2.58
C LEU A 143 -6.60 5.88 3.17
N GLU A 144 -7.47 5.25 3.92
CA GLU A 144 -7.28 3.91 4.47
C GLU A 144 -8.33 2.95 3.92
N THR A 145 -7.90 1.78 3.46
CA THR A 145 -8.78 0.76 2.88
C THR A 145 -8.62 -0.59 3.54
N GLU A 146 -9.70 -1.36 3.55
CA GLU A 146 -9.72 -2.79 3.87
C GLU A 146 -10.47 -3.53 2.74
N PRO A 147 -9.89 -4.56 2.13
CA PRO A 147 -8.51 -5.04 2.20
C PRO A 147 -7.44 -4.04 1.73
N ALA A 148 -6.19 -4.28 2.15
CA ALA A 148 -5.07 -3.38 1.93
C ALA A 148 -4.73 -3.16 0.45
N GLY A 149 -4.86 -4.19 -0.39
CA GLY A 149 -4.49 -4.11 -1.80
C GLY A 149 -5.29 -3.09 -2.61
N TYR A 150 -6.48 -2.70 -2.16
CA TYR A 150 -7.29 -1.69 -2.87
C TYR A 150 -6.75 -0.27 -2.77
N VAL A 151 -5.86 0.02 -1.81
CA VAL A 151 -5.25 1.35 -1.74
C VAL A 151 -4.40 1.65 -2.97
N ALA A 152 -3.79 0.63 -3.58
CA ALA A 152 -3.01 0.80 -4.81
C ALA A 152 -3.90 1.27 -5.99
N PHE A 153 -5.12 0.72 -6.10
CA PHE A 153 -6.09 1.16 -7.09
C PHE A 153 -6.53 2.62 -6.85
N ALA A 154 -6.88 2.95 -5.61
CA ALA A 154 -7.31 4.30 -5.25
C ALA A 154 -6.22 5.35 -5.49
N ALA A 155 -4.96 5.05 -5.16
CA ALA A 155 -3.83 5.94 -5.40
C ALA A 155 -3.56 6.14 -6.90
N ASN A 156 -3.63 5.07 -7.70
CA ASN A 156 -3.47 5.14 -9.15
C ASN A 156 -4.55 6.01 -9.81
N GLU A 157 -5.79 5.88 -9.39
CA GLU A 157 -6.89 6.70 -9.88
C GLU A 157 -6.81 8.16 -9.39
N ALA A 158 -6.31 8.40 -8.18
CA ALA A 158 -6.06 9.74 -7.68
C ALA A 158 -4.98 10.46 -8.52
N GLU A 159 -3.89 9.79 -8.87
CA GLU A 159 -2.83 10.33 -9.72
C GLU A 159 -3.32 10.59 -11.15
N LYS A 160 -4.19 9.74 -11.71
CA LYS A 160 -4.83 9.98 -13.02
C LYS A 160 -5.76 11.20 -13.03
N ALA A 161 -6.46 11.43 -11.91
CA ALA A 161 -7.51 12.45 -11.84
C ALA A 161 -7.02 13.86 -11.59
N ALA A 162 -5.86 14.03 -10.93
CA ALA A 162 -5.38 15.33 -10.52
C ALA A 162 -3.85 15.35 -10.38
N ARG A 163 -3.27 16.56 -10.49
CA ARG A 163 -1.84 16.77 -10.24
C ARG A 163 -1.57 16.74 -8.74
N VAL A 164 -1.42 15.54 -8.22
CA VAL A 164 -1.06 15.27 -6.83
C VAL A 164 0.25 14.51 -6.77
N GLU A 165 0.87 14.48 -5.60
CA GLU A 165 2.10 13.75 -5.37
C GLU A 165 1.86 12.67 -4.32
N LEU A 166 2.26 11.44 -4.64
CA LEU A 166 2.15 10.30 -3.74
C LEU A 166 3.27 10.37 -2.69
N VAL A 167 2.88 10.58 -1.44
CA VAL A 167 3.82 10.63 -0.31
C VAL A 167 4.24 9.23 0.11
N GLY A 168 3.32 8.29 0.15
CA GLY A 168 3.61 6.90 0.46
C GLY A 168 2.39 6.10 0.87
N TYR A 169 2.64 4.84 1.13
CA TYR A 169 1.69 3.93 1.77
C TYR A 169 2.23 3.57 3.14
N GLU A 170 1.36 3.56 4.14
CA GLU A 170 1.67 3.06 5.46
C GLU A 170 0.86 1.80 5.74
N ARG A 171 1.51 0.80 6.33
CA ARG A 171 0.86 -0.39 6.85
C ARG A 171 0.56 -0.16 8.32
N ILE A 172 -0.71 -0.11 8.64
CA ILE A 172 -1.18 -0.04 10.01
C ILE A 172 -1.61 -1.46 10.38
N GLY A 173 -1.15 -1.98 11.52
CA GLY A 173 -1.34 -3.37 11.93
C GLY A 173 -2.76 -3.90 11.69
N GLY A 174 -2.86 -5.16 11.29
CA GLY A 174 -4.14 -5.81 11.01
C GLY A 174 -4.58 -5.83 9.54
N GLY A 175 -3.77 -5.34 8.61
CA GLY A 175 -4.04 -5.46 7.17
C GLY A 175 -4.58 -4.21 6.50
N TYR A 176 -4.48 -3.07 7.14
CA TYR A 176 -4.87 -1.79 6.55
C TYR A 176 -3.68 -1.09 5.94
N VAL A 177 -3.88 -0.48 4.78
CA VAL A 177 -2.87 0.33 4.11
C VAL A 177 -3.43 1.71 3.86
N THR A 178 -2.67 2.71 4.24
CA THR A 178 -3.01 4.12 4.08
C THR A 178 -2.24 4.70 2.91
N ALA A 179 -2.92 5.33 1.95
CA ALA A 179 -2.31 6.17 0.93
C ALA A 179 -2.33 7.62 1.37
N ILE A 180 -1.18 8.29 1.25
CA ILE A 180 -1.03 9.70 1.56
C ILE A 180 -0.66 10.44 0.28
N VAL A 181 -1.49 11.39 -0.13
CA VAL A 181 -1.28 12.22 -1.33
C VAL A 181 -1.25 13.69 -0.93
N ARG A 182 -0.41 14.48 -1.58
CA ARG A 182 -0.28 15.91 -1.35
C ARG A 182 -0.49 16.71 -2.62
N GLY A 183 -0.83 17.99 -2.47
CA GLY A 183 -1.02 18.91 -3.56
C GLY A 183 -1.66 20.22 -3.08
N ASP A 184 -2.08 21.06 -4.02
CA ASP A 184 -2.96 22.17 -3.69
C ASP A 184 -4.36 21.65 -3.31
N VAL A 185 -5.16 22.53 -2.67
CA VAL A 185 -6.48 22.12 -2.13
C VAL A 185 -7.43 21.62 -3.22
N ALA A 186 -7.39 22.20 -4.43
CA ALA A 186 -8.28 21.80 -5.51
C ALA A 186 -7.87 20.45 -6.09
N ALA A 187 -6.56 20.23 -6.31
CA ALA A 187 -6.02 18.96 -6.78
C ALA A 187 -6.28 17.83 -5.78
N VAL A 188 -6.06 18.07 -4.49
CA VAL A 188 -6.32 17.08 -3.43
C VAL A 188 -7.81 16.74 -3.35
N LYS A 189 -8.73 17.70 -3.51
CA LYS A 189 -10.17 17.42 -3.57
C LYS A 189 -10.53 16.55 -4.77
N ALA A 190 -10.04 16.88 -5.97
CA ALA A 190 -10.30 16.09 -7.17
C ALA A 190 -9.75 14.67 -7.05
N ALA A 191 -8.55 14.51 -6.51
CA ALA A 191 -7.95 13.20 -6.21
C ALA A 191 -8.79 12.41 -5.20
N THR A 192 -9.29 13.06 -4.14
CA THR A 192 -10.16 12.45 -3.14
C THR A 192 -11.44 11.91 -3.77
N GLU A 193 -12.14 12.74 -4.55
CA GLU A 193 -13.36 12.34 -5.22
C GLU A 193 -13.15 11.20 -6.22
N ALA A 194 -12.02 11.20 -6.94
CA ALA A 194 -11.69 10.11 -7.85
C ALA A 194 -11.38 8.81 -7.10
N GLY A 195 -10.60 8.88 -6.01
CA GLY A 195 -10.31 7.74 -5.15
C GLY A 195 -11.56 7.14 -4.51
N GLN A 196 -12.49 7.99 -4.07
CA GLN A 196 -13.80 7.58 -3.55
C GLN A 196 -14.63 6.87 -4.62
N ARG A 197 -14.79 7.48 -5.80
CA ARG A 197 -15.53 6.86 -6.92
C ARG A 197 -14.89 5.54 -7.35
N ALA A 198 -13.56 5.44 -7.28
CA ALA A 198 -12.86 4.19 -7.58
C ALA A 198 -13.20 3.12 -6.54
N ALA A 199 -13.17 3.45 -5.25
CA ALA A 199 -13.56 2.54 -4.17
C ALA A 199 -15.02 2.11 -4.29
N GLU A 200 -15.95 3.04 -4.57
CA GLU A 200 -17.39 2.76 -4.75
C GLU A 200 -17.69 1.83 -5.93
N ARG A 201 -16.91 1.92 -7.02
CA ARG A 201 -17.08 1.02 -8.19
C ARG A 201 -16.76 -0.44 -7.88
N VAL A 202 -15.89 -0.69 -6.91
CA VAL A 202 -15.44 -2.04 -6.55
C VAL A 202 -15.96 -2.49 -5.19
N GLY A 203 -16.66 -1.64 -4.43
CA GLY A 203 -17.19 -1.97 -3.12
C GLY A 203 -18.17 -0.95 -2.53
N GLU A 204 -18.48 -1.12 -1.25
CA GLU A 204 -19.38 -0.27 -0.50
C GLU A 204 -18.59 0.76 0.33
N LEU A 205 -18.91 2.04 0.17
CA LEU A 205 -18.27 3.14 0.93
C LEU A 205 -18.92 3.22 2.32
N VAL A 206 -18.12 3.03 3.38
CA VAL A 206 -18.66 2.99 4.75
C VAL A 206 -18.69 4.36 5.42
N SER A 207 -17.72 5.24 5.13
CA SER A 207 -17.66 6.58 5.75
C SER A 207 -16.72 7.53 5.02
N VAL A 208 -17.05 8.81 5.03
CA VAL A 208 -16.22 9.91 4.50
C VAL A 208 -16.21 11.05 5.52
N HIS A 209 -15.03 11.45 5.95
CA HIS A 209 -14.86 12.61 6.83
C HIS A 209 -13.91 13.64 6.22
N VAL A 210 -14.41 14.84 6.00
CA VAL A 210 -13.61 16.00 5.60
C VAL A 210 -13.51 16.95 6.79
N ILE A 211 -12.31 17.14 7.33
CA ILE A 211 -12.08 18.09 8.42
C ILE A 211 -11.50 19.39 7.83
N PRO A 212 -12.30 20.47 7.72
CA PRO A 212 -11.86 21.70 7.05
C PRO A 212 -10.77 22.50 7.77
N ARG A 213 -10.62 22.33 9.08
CA ARG A 213 -9.58 22.95 9.92
C ARG A 213 -9.29 22.05 11.11
N PRO A 214 -8.26 21.20 11.08
CA PRO A 214 -7.88 20.43 12.26
C PRO A 214 -7.35 21.36 13.35
N HIS A 215 -7.75 21.10 14.61
CA HIS A 215 -7.20 21.78 15.78
C HIS A 215 -5.77 21.28 16.03
N ALA A 216 -4.87 22.15 16.52
CA ALA A 216 -3.46 21.84 16.75
C ALA A 216 -3.18 20.62 17.67
N ASN A 217 -4.17 20.14 18.41
CA ASN A 217 -4.03 18.99 19.31
C ASN A 217 -4.42 17.63 18.69
N ILE A 218 -4.84 17.59 17.42
CA ILE A 218 -5.15 16.31 16.72
C ILE A 218 -3.87 15.50 16.51
N ASP A 219 -2.71 16.15 16.43
CA ASP A 219 -1.40 15.53 16.23
C ASP A 219 -0.98 14.57 17.36
N LEU A 220 -1.61 14.68 18.54
CA LEU A 220 -1.32 13.83 19.71
C LEU A 220 -2.13 12.50 19.69
N VAL A 221 -3.11 12.36 18.81
CA VAL A 221 -4.09 11.27 18.87
C VAL A 221 -4.04 10.32 17.67
N LEU A 222 -3.35 10.69 16.57
CA LEU A 222 -3.14 9.79 15.44
C LEU A 222 -1.87 8.97 15.66
N PRO A 223 -1.96 7.67 16.01
CA PRO A 223 -0.79 6.81 16.09
C PRO A 223 -0.31 6.53 14.65
N LEU A 224 0.60 7.35 14.16
CA LEU A 224 1.41 6.99 13.00
C LEU A 224 2.22 5.76 13.41
N GLY A 225 1.99 4.63 12.73
CA GLY A 225 2.48 3.33 13.10
C GLY A 225 3.96 3.34 13.50
N ARG A 226 4.24 2.96 14.73
CA ARG A 226 5.59 2.63 15.15
C ARG A 226 6.04 1.44 14.32
N GLN A 227 7.04 1.63 13.49
CA GLN A 227 7.88 0.51 13.07
C GLN A 227 8.59 0.04 14.35
N ASP A 228 8.21 -1.14 14.84
CA ASP A 228 9.04 -1.86 15.81
C ASP A 228 10.37 -2.15 15.10
N SER A 229 11.35 -1.30 15.36
CA SER A 229 12.75 -1.59 15.06
C SER A 229 13.10 -2.82 15.89
N VAL A 230 13.25 -3.95 15.24
CA VAL A 230 13.86 -5.14 15.81
C VAL A 230 15.31 -4.77 16.10
N GLU A 231 15.56 -4.33 17.32
CA GLU A 231 16.91 -4.25 17.85
C GLU A 231 17.48 -5.68 17.88
N SER A 232 18.36 -5.95 16.93
CA SER A 232 19.21 -7.13 17.02
C SER A 232 20.15 -6.95 18.20
N SER A 233 19.77 -7.48 19.36
CA SER A 233 20.66 -7.65 20.48
C SER A 233 21.71 -8.70 20.10
N SER A 234 22.82 -8.27 19.51
CA SER A 234 24.03 -9.05 19.43
C SER A 234 24.64 -9.10 20.82
N GLY A 235 24.33 -10.14 21.59
CA GLY A 235 24.98 -10.44 22.85
C GLY A 235 26.44 -10.77 22.62
N GLY A 236 27.30 -9.79 22.84
CA GLY A 236 28.74 -9.99 22.95
C GLY A 236 29.08 -10.61 24.30
N GLY A 237 29.23 -11.92 24.36
CA GLY A 237 29.80 -12.61 25.52
C GLY A 237 31.29 -12.33 25.61
N GLY A 238 31.68 -11.40 26.45
CA GLY A 238 33.07 -11.17 26.84
C GLY A 238 33.50 -12.08 28.00
N GLY A 239 34.12 -13.19 27.68
CA GLY A 239 34.75 -14.05 28.68
C GLY A 239 35.95 -13.39 29.32
N GLY A 240 35.85 -12.99 30.57
CA GLY A 240 36.98 -12.55 31.38
C GLY A 240 37.83 -13.72 31.81
N LYS A 241 39.05 -13.84 31.28
CA LYS A 241 40.08 -14.67 31.85
C LYS A 241 40.79 -13.92 32.97
N LYS A 242 40.60 -14.43 34.20
CA LYS A 242 41.51 -14.12 35.31
C LYS A 242 42.89 -14.77 35.01
N ALA A 243 43.92 -13.99 35.01
CA ALA A 243 45.29 -14.47 35.15
C ALA A 243 45.75 -14.19 36.59
N SER A 244 45.97 -15.24 37.34
CA SER A 244 46.78 -15.25 38.56
C SER A 244 48.20 -15.45 38.14
N ASN A 245 49.11 -14.71 38.80
CA ASN A 245 50.45 -15.10 39.21
C ASN A 245 51.16 -13.84 39.69
N GLY A 246 51.77 -14.00 40.79
CA GLY A 246 52.98 -14.71 41.10
C GLY A 246 54.13 -13.77 41.16
#